data_bbe8480180a30869510b23d885f71b73
#
_entry.id   bbe8480180a30869510b23d885f71b73
#
_cell.length_a   1.000
_cell.length_b   1.000
_cell.length_c   1.000
_cell.angle_alpha   90.00
_cell.angle_beta   90.00
_cell.angle_gamma   90.00
#
_symmetry.space_group_name_H-M   'P 1'
#
loop_
_entity.id
_entity.type
_entity.pdbx_description
1 polymer ?
#
loop_
_entity_poly.entity_id
_entity_poly.type
_entity_poly.pdbx_seq_one_letter_code
_entity_poly.pdbx_strand_id
1 'polypeptide(L)' 'MKLSMKEKKVLYAFACPNHHNTVTRLKWLTALTVDPKAKRWMLGLARKMENEVEEHWYPCFYQQLRMEMAKYYEAKK' A
#
# COMPACT_ATOMS: atom_id res chain seq x y z
N MET A 1 -8.59 -4.00 9.09
CA MET A 1 -8.20 -2.86 8.25
C MET A 1 -8.89 -2.94 6.90
N LYS A 2 -9.50 -1.87 6.49
CA LYS A 2 -10.14 -1.80 5.17
C LYS A 2 -9.31 -0.91 4.24
N LEU A 3 -9.07 -1.41 3.05
CA LEU A 3 -8.36 -0.66 2.01
C LEU A 3 -9.31 -0.41 0.84
N SER A 4 -9.30 0.83 0.33
CA SER A 4 -10.03 1.15 -0.89
C SER A 4 -9.30 0.56 -2.10
N MET A 5 -9.98 0.48 -3.22
CA MET A 5 -9.35 0.00 -4.45
C MET A 5 -8.16 0.87 -4.85
N LYS A 6 -8.27 2.19 -4.64
CA LYS A 6 -7.17 3.11 -4.91
C LYS A 6 -5.95 2.82 -4.05
N GLU A 7 -6.18 2.55 -2.76
CA GLU A 7 -5.09 2.20 -1.84
C GLU A 7 -4.43 0.88 -2.25
N LYS A 8 -5.23 -0.11 -2.64
CA LYS A 8 -4.70 -1.39 -3.11
C LYS A 8 -3.87 -1.25 -4.37
N LYS A 9 -4.29 -0.38 -5.30
CA LYS A 9 -3.52 -0.12 -6.52
C LYS A 9 -2.16 0.49 -6.21
N VAL A 10 -2.11 1.46 -5.30
CA VAL A 10 -0.86 2.07 -4.88
C VAL A 10 0.06 1.04 -4.23
N LEU A 11 -0.48 0.24 -3.33
CA LEU A 11 0.31 -0.82 -2.68
C LEU A 11 0.81 -1.85 -3.68
N TYR A 12 -0.03 -2.23 -4.64
CA TYR A 12 0.38 -3.18 -5.66
C TYR A 12 1.57 -2.66 -6.48
N ALA A 13 1.57 -1.36 -6.76
CA ALA A 13 2.64 -0.73 -7.56
C ALA A 13 3.93 -0.51 -6.77
N PHE A 14 3.83 -0.15 -5.49
CA PHE A 14 4.98 0.34 -4.73
C PHE A 14 5.38 -0.52 -3.53
N ALA A 15 4.50 -1.41 -3.05
CA ALA A 15 4.85 -2.27 -1.92
C ALA A 15 5.89 -3.32 -2.33
N CYS A 16 6.63 -3.80 -1.35
CA CYS A 16 7.59 -4.86 -1.55
C CYS A 16 7.39 -5.93 -0.46
N PRO A 17 8.06 -7.10 -0.56
CA PRO A 17 7.88 -8.15 0.45
C PRO A 17 8.31 -7.78 1.87
N ASN A 18 9.03 -6.69 2.04
CA ASN A 18 9.51 -6.23 3.34
C ASN A 18 8.59 -5.13 3.88
N HIS A 19 8.04 -5.35 5.08
CA HIS A 19 7.11 -4.41 5.72
C HIS A 19 7.75 -3.04 5.95
N HIS A 20 8.94 -3.02 6.54
CA HIS A 20 9.65 -1.78 6.83
C HIS A 20 9.91 -0.97 5.55
N ASN A 21 10.38 -1.65 4.51
CA ASN A 21 10.68 -1.00 3.24
C ASN A 21 9.41 -0.45 2.58
N THR A 22 8.30 -1.16 2.69
CA THR A 22 7.02 -0.68 2.16
C THR A 22 6.60 0.62 2.85
N VAL A 23 6.66 0.66 4.19
CA VAL A 23 6.34 1.87 4.95
C VAL A 23 7.26 3.02 4.56
N THR A 24 8.55 2.74 4.44
CA THR A 24 9.54 3.75 4.04
C THR A 24 9.25 4.30 2.66
N ARG A 25 8.92 3.44 1.69
CA ARG A 25 8.56 3.88 0.34
C ARG A 25 7.32 4.77 0.33
N LEU A 26 6.31 4.41 1.12
CA LEU A 26 5.09 5.21 1.20
C LEU A 26 5.36 6.58 1.81
N LYS A 27 6.23 6.64 2.82
CA LYS A 27 6.65 7.92 3.42
C LYS A 27 7.42 8.77 2.42
N TRP A 28 8.27 8.15 1.61
CA TRP A 28 9.00 8.84 0.55
C TRP A 28 8.04 9.43 -0.49
N LEU A 29 7.08 8.63 -0.95
CA LEU A 29 6.08 9.09 -1.91
C LEU A 29 5.26 10.25 -1.33
N THR A 30 4.95 10.17 -0.04
CA THR A 30 4.26 11.25 0.64
C THR A 30 5.08 12.54 0.60
N ALA A 31 6.38 12.45 0.88
CA ALA A 31 7.26 13.60 0.88
C ALA A 31 7.40 14.23 -0.51
N LEU A 32 7.36 13.40 -1.56
CA LEU A 32 7.47 13.88 -2.94
C LEU A 32 6.16 14.39 -3.52
N THR A 33 5.05 14.11 -2.86
CA THR A 33 3.73 14.54 -3.33
C THR A 33 3.52 16.02 -3.01
N VAL A 34 3.22 16.80 -4.03
CA VAL A 34 3.06 18.26 -3.89
C VAL A 34 1.64 18.64 -3.49
N ASP A 35 0.63 17.97 -4.06
CA ASP A 35 -0.77 18.28 -3.79
C ASP A 35 -1.13 17.96 -2.33
N PRO A 36 -1.64 18.96 -1.56
CA PRO A 36 -1.95 18.74 -0.14
C PRO A 36 -2.95 17.61 0.14
N LYS A 37 -3.95 17.46 -0.71
CA LYS A 37 -4.95 16.40 -0.54
C LYS A 37 -4.35 15.02 -0.78
N ALA A 38 -3.59 14.89 -1.86
CA ALA A 38 -2.91 13.63 -2.17
C ALA A 38 -1.87 13.29 -1.12
N LYS A 39 -1.13 14.29 -0.64
CA LYS A 39 -0.13 14.09 0.41
C LYS A 39 -0.77 13.56 1.69
N ARG A 40 -1.91 14.14 2.10
CA ARG A 40 -2.64 13.70 3.29
C ARG A 40 -3.13 12.26 3.13
N TRP A 41 -3.64 11.95 1.95
CA TRP A 41 -4.11 10.60 1.64
C TRP A 41 -2.97 9.57 1.69
N MET A 42 -1.82 9.90 1.10
CA MET A 42 -0.65 9.04 1.11
C MET A 42 -0.11 8.81 2.52
N LEU A 43 -0.09 9.88 3.33
CA LEU A 43 0.34 9.76 4.73
C LEU A 43 -0.59 8.84 5.51
N GLY A 44 -1.90 8.93 5.25
CA GLY A 44 -2.88 8.03 5.86
C GLY A 44 -2.63 6.58 5.51
N LEU A 45 -2.30 6.31 4.25
CA LEU A 45 -1.99 4.96 3.80
C LEU A 45 -0.69 4.44 4.48
N ALA A 46 0.34 5.28 4.55
CA ALA A 46 1.58 4.91 5.20
C ALA A 46 1.35 4.55 6.68
N ARG A 47 0.50 5.33 7.37
CA ARG A 47 0.15 5.06 8.77
C ARG A 47 -0.62 3.76 8.93
N LYS A 48 -1.53 3.45 8.00
CA LYS A 48 -2.23 2.17 8.02
C LYS A 48 -1.25 0.99 7.93
N MET A 49 -0.30 1.08 7.02
CA MET A 49 0.70 0.02 6.87
C MET A 49 1.60 -0.10 8.10
N GLU A 50 1.96 1.02 8.71
CA GLU A 50 2.83 1.02 9.88
C GLU A 50 2.12 0.52 11.14
N ASN A 51 0.87 0.95 11.37
CA ASN A 51 0.18 0.75 12.63
C ASN A 51 -0.83 -0.40 12.64
N GLU A 52 -1.44 -0.71 11.49
CA GLU A 52 -2.51 -1.70 11.42
C GLU A 52 -2.08 -3.04 10.85
N VAL A 53 -0.97 -3.09 10.14
CA VAL A 53 -0.42 -4.33 9.61
C VAL A 53 0.86 -4.65 10.39
N GLU A 54 0.81 -5.66 11.24
CA GLU A 54 1.98 -6.09 12.00
C GLU A 54 3.01 -6.71 11.05
N GLU A 55 4.29 -6.50 11.37
CA GLU A 55 5.39 -7.07 10.60
C GLU A 55 5.26 -8.58 10.46
N HIS A 56 4.81 -9.24 11.54
CA HIS A 56 4.61 -10.67 11.57
C HIS A 56 3.59 -11.16 10.53
N TRP A 57 2.52 -10.40 10.31
CA TRP A 57 1.45 -10.75 9.38
C TRP A 57 1.63 -10.18 7.98
N TYR A 58 2.64 -9.34 7.80
CA TYR A 58 2.82 -8.64 6.54
C TYR A 58 3.05 -9.58 5.34
N PRO A 59 3.86 -10.64 5.43
CA PRO A 59 4.05 -11.53 4.28
C PRO A 59 2.75 -12.13 3.77
N CYS A 60 1.86 -12.52 4.68
CA CYS A 60 0.55 -13.06 4.32
C CYS A 60 -0.32 -11.98 3.66
N PHE A 61 -0.35 -10.80 4.25
CA PHE A 61 -1.09 -9.67 3.72
C PHE A 61 -0.60 -9.31 2.30
N TYR A 62 0.70 -9.21 2.12
CA TYR A 62 1.32 -8.85 0.86
C TYR A 62 0.97 -9.86 -0.23
N GLN A 63 1.05 -11.15 0.07
CA GLN A 63 0.73 -12.19 -0.88
C GLN A 63 -0.73 -12.14 -1.29
N GLN A 64 -1.65 -11.98 -0.34
CA GLN A 64 -3.08 -11.86 -0.62
C GLN A 64 -3.38 -10.65 -1.49
N LEU A 65 -2.75 -9.51 -1.19
CA LEU A 65 -2.91 -8.29 -1.97
C LEU A 65 -2.48 -8.51 -3.42
N ARG A 66 -1.33 -9.14 -3.62
CA ARG A 66 -0.83 -9.39 -4.97
C ARG A 66 -1.75 -10.33 -5.75
N MET A 67 -2.25 -11.36 -5.11
CA MET A 67 -3.18 -12.29 -5.75
C MET A 67 -4.48 -11.60 -6.14
N GLU A 68 -5.04 -10.81 -5.23
CA GLU A 68 -6.29 -10.09 -5.47
C GLU A 68 -6.13 -9.10 -6.62
N MET A 69 -5.05 -8.32 -6.63
CA MET A 69 -4.84 -7.31 -7.64
C MET A 69 -4.47 -7.92 -8.99
N ALA A 70 -3.78 -9.05 -9.01
CA ALA A 70 -3.50 -9.77 -10.24
C ALA A 70 -4.81 -10.22 -10.90
N LYS A 71 -5.73 -10.76 -10.12
CA LYS A 71 -7.05 -11.16 -10.62
C LYS A 71 -7.84 -9.96 -11.12
N TYR A 72 -7.78 -8.84 -10.40
CA TYR A 72 -8.48 -7.63 -10.77
C TYR A 72 -8.02 -7.12 -12.14
N TYR A 73 -6.71 -7.03 -12.34
CA TYR A 73 -6.15 -6.56 -13.61
C TYR A 73 -6.39 -7.54 -14.74
N GLU A 74 -6.34 -8.84 -14.46
CA GLU A 74 -6.64 -9.87 -15.44
C GLU A 74 -8.09 -9.78 -15.93
N ALA A 75 -9.02 -9.56 -15.01
CA ALA A 75 -10.44 -9.44 -15.35
C ALA A 75 -10.74 -8.19 -16.18
N LYS A 76 -9.88 -7.20 -16.16
CA LYS A 76 -10.08 -5.94 -16.90
C LYS A 76 -9.47 -5.92 -18.30
N LYS A 77 -8.79 -6.94 -18.69
CA LYS A 77 -8.21 -7.01 -20.03
C LYS A 77 -9.27 -7.16 -21.12
#